data_a95de96058951e7506a873679cf182e6
#
_entry.id   a95de96058951e7506a873679cf182e6
#
_cell.length_a   1.000
_cell.length_b   1.000
_cell.length_c   1.000
_cell.angle_alpha   90.00
_cell.angle_beta   90.00
_cell.angle_gamma   90.00
#
_symmetry.space_group_name_H-M   'P 1'
#
loop_
_entity.id
_entity.type
_entity.pdbx_description
1 polymer ?
#
loop_
_entity_poly.entity_id
_entity_poly.type
_entity_poly.pdbx_seq_one_letter_code
_entity_poly.pdbx_strand_id
1 'polypeptide(L)'
;MGPGGIFRFLRNARVFAGIAADMRELCPDTLMLNYANPMAMSCWYLSALGVRTLGLCHSVQGTSRMLARVAGVPYDEVTFTVGGINHQAWFTTFRRGDEDLYPRLRAELARRTASPDAEERVRTEIMQAFGYFHTESSLHASEYVPWFRKNARLIDRYGGRRWDHDWLAAHARKAQADRWLYRHLMVRLAPSEEYGARILDALEG
;
A
#
# COMPACT_ATOMS: atom_id res chain seq x y z
N MET A 1 1.36 -13.04 -4.37
CA MET A 1 0.51 -13.60 -3.32
C MET A 1 0.37 -15.13 -3.32
N GLY A 2 0.70 -15.89 -4.27
CA GLY A 2 0.72 -17.34 -4.27
C GLY A 2 -0.57 -18.05 -3.77
N PRO A 3 -0.53 -19.37 -3.55
CA PRO A 3 -1.69 -20.16 -3.12
C PRO A 3 -2.35 -19.67 -1.84
N GLY A 4 -1.58 -19.16 -0.88
CA GLY A 4 -2.11 -18.62 0.38
C GLY A 4 -3.08 -17.45 0.21
N GLY A 5 -2.84 -16.59 -0.77
CA GLY A 5 -3.75 -15.50 -1.14
C GLY A 5 -5.08 -16.01 -1.68
N ILE A 6 -5.05 -17.04 -2.51
CA ILE A 6 -6.25 -17.68 -3.06
C ILE A 6 -7.11 -18.28 -1.93
N PHE A 7 -6.51 -19.05 -1.04
CA PHE A 7 -7.23 -19.64 0.10
C PHE A 7 -7.77 -18.58 1.06
N ARG A 8 -7.04 -17.48 1.27
CA ARG A 8 -7.54 -16.35 2.05
C ARG A 8 -8.76 -15.73 1.41
N PHE A 9 -8.73 -15.48 0.10
CA PHE A 9 -9.87 -14.97 -0.64
C PHE A 9 -11.08 -15.91 -0.52
N LEU A 10 -10.92 -17.21 -0.76
CA LEU A 10 -12.01 -18.19 -0.68
C LEU A 10 -12.68 -18.21 0.69
N ARG A 11 -11.92 -18.06 1.77
CA ARG A 11 -12.49 -17.95 3.13
C ARG A 11 -13.33 -16.67 3.29
N ASN A 12 -12.90 -15.57 2.68
CA ASN A 12 -13.58 -14.29 2.80
C ASN A 12 -14.75 -14.12 1.80
N ALA A 13 -14.78 -14.91 0.73
CA ALA A 13 -15.77 -14.78 -0.35
C ALA A 13 -17.22 -14.86 0.17
N ARG A 14 -17.49 -15.75 1.14
CA ARG A 14 -18.81 -15.88 1.77
C ARG A 14 -19.26 -14.58 2.48
N VAL A 15 -18.31 -13.93 3.19
CA VAL A 15 -18.57 -12.67 3.88
C VAL A 15 -18.85 -11.58 2.87
N PHE A 16 -18.02 -11.49 1.82
CA PHE A 16 -18.23 -10.52 0.74
C PHE A 16 -19.55 -10.73 0.00
N ALA A 17 -19.99 -11.98 -0.20
CA ALA A 17 -21.29 -12.26 -0.81
C ALA A 17 -22.46 -11.75 0.05
N GLY A 18 -22.39 -11.94 1.37
CA GLY A 18 -23.38 -11.39 2.30
C GLY A 18 -23.42 -9.85 2.24
N ILE A 19 -22.26 -9.22 2.39
CA ILE A 19 -22.15 -7.75 2.30
C ILE A 19 -22.68 -7.23 0.95
N ALA A 20 -22.35 -7.90 -0.16
CA ALA A 20 -22.82 -7.51 -1.48
C ALA A 20 -24.36 -7.64 -1.62
N ALA A 21 -24.96 -8.66 -1.01
CA ALA A 21 -26.41 -8.83 -0.98
C ALA A 21 -27.07 -7.68 -0.21
N ASP A 22 -26.59 -7.40 1.01
CA ASP A 22 -27.09 -6.32 1.85
C ASP A 22 -26.94 -4.95 1.17
N MET A 23 -25.78 -4.69 0.55
CA MET A 23 -25.57 -3.41 -0.17
C MET A 23 -26.53 -3.23 -1.34
N ARG A 24 -26.76 -4.27 -2.14
CA ARG A 24 -27.69 -4.17 -3.29
C ARG A 24 -29.14 -3.93 -2.85
N GLU A 25 -29.51 -4.44 -1.69
CA GLU A 25 -30.86 -4.26 -1.13
C GLU A 25 -31.03 -2.93 -0.42
N LEU A 26 -30.06 -2.55 0.42
CA LEU A 26 -30.20 -1.41 1.34
C LEU A 26 -29.61 -0.11 0.82
N CYS A 27 -28.56 -0.19 -0.03
CA CYS A 27 -27.82 0.98 -0.51
C CYS A 27 -27.19 0.75 -1.90
N PRO A 28 -28.01 0.52 -2.95
CA PRO A 28 -27.55 0.08 -4.28
C PRO A 28 -26.62 1.08 -4.98
N ASP A 29 -26.72 2.36 -4.68
CA ASP A 29 -25.92 3.42 -5.30
C ASP A 29 -24.59 3.69 -4.58
N THR A 30 -24.33 3.00 -3.47
CA THR A 30 -23.12 3.22 -2.66
C THR A 30 -21.87 2.66 -3.33
N LEU A 31 -20.76 3.39 -3.24
CA LEU A 31 -19.44 2.93 -3.65
C LEU A 31 -18.76 2.23 -2.46
N MET A 32 -18.37 0.98 -2.64
CA MET A 32 -17.59 0.24 -1.65
C MET A 32 -16.09 0.53 -1.79
N LEU A 33 -15.47 1.06 -0.75
CA LEU A 33 -14.03 1.25 -0.67
C LEU A 33 -13.40 0.02 0.01
N ASN A 34 -12.65 -0.77 -0.76
CA ASN A 34 -12.09 -2.03 -0.27
C ASN A 34 -10.59 -1.93 0.02
N TYR A 35 -10.21 -2.09 1.28
CA TYR A 35 -8.82 -2.27 1.73
C TYR A 35 -8.45 -3.73 2.03
N ALA A 36 -9.41 -4.65 1.97
CA ALA A 36 -9.15 -6.04 2.33
C ALA A 36 -8.34 -6.76 1.25
N ASN A 37 -7.33 -7.50 1.69
CA ASN A 37 -6.50 -8.32 0.82
C ASN A 37 -6.96 -9.79 0.76
N PRO A 38 -6.82 -10.43 -0.40
CA PRO A 38 -6.22 -9.98 -1.66
C PRO A 38 -7.13 -8.97 -2.39
N MET A 39 -6.69 -7.73 -2.51
CA MET A 39 -7.52 -6.63 -2.97
C MET A 39 -8.11 -6.86 -4.38
N ALA A 40 -7.29 -7.22 -5.36
CA ALA A 40 -7.74 -7.42 -6.74
C ALA A 40 -8.81 -8.52 -6.84
N MET A 41 -8.62 -9.67 -6.18
CA MET A 41 -9.60 -10.76 -6.17
C MET A 41 -10.90 -10.33 -5.49
N SER A 42 -10.80 -9.62 -4.37
CA SER A 42 -11.97 -9.12 -3.62
C SER A 42 -12.78 -8.11 -4.43
N CYS A 43 -12.12 -7.14 -5.07
CA CYS A 43 -12.77 -6.15 -5.91
C CYS A 43 -13.42 -6.79 -7.14
N TRP A 44 -12.71 -7.70 -7.80
CA TRP A 44 -13.25 -8.43 -8.95
C TRP A 44 -14.51 -9.22 -8.58
N TYR A 45 -14.47 -9.94 -7.46
CA TYR A 45 -15.63 -10.70 -6.99
C TYR A 45 -16.81 -9.80 -6.61
N LEU A 46 -16.59 -8.72 -5.88
CA LEU A 46 -17.63 -7.75 -5.52
C LEU A 46 -18.24 -7.09 -6.75
N SER A 47 -17.43 -6.72 -7.74
CA SER A 47 -17.92 -6.20 -9.03
C SER A 47 -18.77 -7.22 -9.79
N ALA A 48 -18.37 -8.50 -9.79
CA ALA A 48 -19.14 -9.59 -10.39
C ALA A 48 -20.49 -9.82 -9.68
N LEU A 49 -20.58 -9.47 -8.39
CA LEU A 49 -21.83 -9.48 -7.62
C LEU A 49 -22.66 -8.21 -7.78
N GLY A 50 -22.27 -7.28 -8.66
CA GLY A 50 -23.01 -6.06 -8.96
C GLY A 50 -22.78 -4.91 -7.98
N VAL A 51 -21.72 -4.97 -7.15
CA VAL A 51 -21.37 -3.88 -6.23
C VAL A 51 -20.35 -2.96 -6.87
N ARG A 52 -20.62 -1.67 -6.90
CA ARG A 52 -19.62 -0.66 -7.29
C ARG A 52 -18.49 -0.68 -6.27
N THR A 53 -17.28 -1.01 -6.71
CA THR A 53 -16.14 -1.23 -5.78
C THR A 53 -14.90 -0.56 -6.29
N LEU A 54 -14.17 0.10 -5.37
CA LEU A 54 -12.83 0.64 -5.58
C LEU A 54 -11.86 0.00 -4.59
N GLY A 55 -10.76 -0.57 -5.12
CA GLY A 55 -9.68 -1.11 -4.30
C GLY A 55 -8.67 -0.03 -3.91
N LEU A 56 -8.35 0.06 -2.64
CA LEU A 56 -7.46 1.07 -2.08
C LEU A 56 -6.18 0.46 -1.53
N CYS A 57 -5.07 1.19 -1.70
CA CYS A 57 -3.79 0.92 -1.06
C CYS A 57 -3.20 2.24 -0.58
N HIS A 58 -2.38 2.21 0.47
CA HIS A 58 -1.77 3.40 1.06
C HIS A 58 -0.29 3.59 0.70
N SER A 59 0.27 2.72 -0.15
CA SER A 59 1.70 2.82 -0.54
C SER A 59 2.01 4.08 -1.33
N VAL A 60 1.13 4.54 -2.21
CA VAL A 60 1.33 5.78 -2.96
C VAL A 60 1.39 6.99 -2.02
N GLN A 61 0.40 7.15 -1.15
CA GLN A 61 0.33 8.28 -0.20
C GLN A 61 1.48 8.24 0.82
N GLY A 62 1.78 7.05 1.35
CA GLY A 62 2.90 6.89 2.28
C GLY A 62 4.24 7.24 1.64
N THR A 63 4.46 6.76 0.42
CA THR A 63 5.71 7.00 -0.30
C THR A 63 5.82 8.44 -0.79
N SER A 64 4.75 9.06 -1.30
CA SER A 64 4.80 10.47 -1.72
C SER A 64 5.14 11.41 -0.56
N ARG A 65 4.58 11.18 0.62
CA ARG A 65 4.95 11.93 1.83
C ARG A 65 6.40 11.69 2.25
N MET A 66 6.88 10.47 2.13
CA MET A 66 8.28 10.15 2.40
C MET A 66 9.21 10.86 1.42
N LEU A 67 8.90 10.84 0.12
CA LEU A 67 9.68 11.54 -0.91
C LEU A 67 9.70 13.06 -0.70
N ALA A 68 8.58 13.67 -0.33
CA ALA A 68 8.53 15.10 0.01
C ALA A 68 9.48 15.43 1.18
N ARG A 69 9.48 14.61 2.24
CA ARG A 69 10.44 14.76 3.35
C ARG A 69 11.89 14.56 2.92
N VAL A 70 12.16 13.62 2.03
CA VAL A 70 13.50 13.40 1.47
C VAL A 70 13.95 14.59 0.65
N ALA A 71 13.06 15.14 -0.17
CA ALA A 71 13.32 16.34 -0.96
C ALA A 71 13.37 17.63 -0.12
N GLY A 72 12.95 17.59 1.15
CA GLY A 72 12.92 18.77 2.02
C GLY A 72 11.90 19.82 1.58
N VAL A 73 10.72 19.37 1.08
CA VAL A 73 9.64 20.25 0.63
C VAL A 73 8.34 19.95 1.38
N PRO A 74 7.46 20.95 1.60
CA PRO A 74 6.12 20.73 2.14
C PRO A 74 5.32 19.79 1.22
N TYR A 75 4.56 18.87 1.82
CA TYR A 75 3.83 17.86 1.03
C TYR A 75 2.68 18.45 0.21
N ASP A 76 2.05 19.48 0.72
CA ASP A 76 0.96 20.23 0.07
C ASP A 76 1.40 21.02 -1.18
N GLU A 77 2.70 21.27 -1.32
CA GLU A 77 3.28 21.90 -2.51
C GLU A 77 3.71 20.88 -3.58
N VAL A 78 3.58 19.57 -3.30
CA VAL A 78 4.06 18.53 -4.21
C VAL A 78 2.95 18.04 -5.13
N THR A 79 3.27 17.94 -6.41
CA THR A 79 2.45 17.25 -7.41
C THR A 79 3.22 16.06 -7.96
N PHE A 80 2.49 14.96 -8.25
CA PHE A 80 3.12 13.76 -8.79
C PHE A 80 2.15 12.98 -9.68
N THR A 81 2.71 12.18 -10.57
CA THR A 81 1.99 11.19 -11.36
C THR A 81 2.54 9.80 -11.05
N VAL A 82 1.64 8.83 -10.94
CA VAL A 82 1.99 7.43 -10.72
C VAL A 82 1.48 6.59 -11.89
N GLY A 83 2.35 5.74 -12.43
CA GLY A 83 2.00 4.79 -13.50
C GLY A 83 2.30 3.36 -13.08
N GLY A 84 1.40 2.43 -13.42
CA GLY A 84 1.56 1.01 -13.13
C GLY A 84 0.31 0.37 -12.53
N ILE A 85 0.50 -0.77 -11.88
CA ILE A 85 -0.56 -1.51 -11.19
C ILE A 85 -0.26 -1.59 -9.68
N ASN A 86 -1.23 -1.99 -8.88
CA ASN A 86 -1.05 -2.13 -7.43
C ASN A 86 0.20 -2.95 -7.09
N HIS A 87 1.05 -2.41 -6.23
CA HIS A 87 2.35 -2.92 -5.79
C HIS A 87 3.43 -3.01 -6.89
N GLN A 88 3.14 -2.61 -8.12
CA GLN A 88 4.10 -2.49 -9.22
C GLN A 88 3.82 -1.20 -10.01
N ALA A 89 4.06 -0.09 -9.34
CA ALA A 89 3.88 1.25 -9.88
C ALA A 89 5.06 2.16 -9.50
N TRP A 90 5.25 3.21 -10.28
CA TRP A 90 6.36 4.16 -10.15
C TRP A 90 5.86 5.58 -10.20
N PHE A 91 6.49 6.47 -9.44
CA PHE A 91 6.31 7.90 -9.60
C PHE A 91 6.98 8.34 -10.90
N THR A 92 6.19 8.60 -11.94
CA THR A 92 6.70 9.05 -13.25
C THR A 92 7.05 10.53 -13.25
N THR A 93 6.39 11.32 -12.42
CA THR A 93 6.75 12.70 -12.10
C THR A 93 6.68 12.94 -10.60
N PHE A 94 7.51 13.84 -10.09
CA PHE A 94 7.49 14.33 -8.71
C PHE A 94 8.00 15.76 -8.68
N ARG A 95 7.14 16.74 -8.51
CA ARG A 95 7.40 18.16 -8.77
C ARG A 95 6.94 19.06 -7.64
N ARG A 96 7.54 20.25 -7.56
CA ARG A 96 7.07 21.39 -6.79
C ARG A 96 6.88 22.57 -7.76
N GLY A 97 5.65 22.85 -8.14
CA GLY A 97 5.38 23.74 -9.27
C GLY A 97 6.10 23.25 -10.53
N ASP A 98 6.96 24.10 -11.11
CA ASP A 98 7.74 23.76 -12.30
C ASP A 98 9.07 23.04 -12.00
N GLU A 99 9.48 22.97 -10.72
CA GLU A 99 10.72 22.30 -10.31
C GLU A 99 10.55 20.78 -10.37
N ASP A 100 11.39 20.07 -11.14
CA ASP A 100 11.52 18.61 -11.06
C ASP A 100 12.37 18.25 -9.83
N LEU A 101 11.76 17.49 -8.89
CA LEU A 101 12.43 17.09 -7.66
C LEU A 101 13.29 15.83 -7.81
N TYR A 102 13.25 15.14 -8.95
CA TYR A 102 14.01 13.91 -9.16
C TYR A 102 15.54 14.07 -9.01
N PRO A 103 16.17 15.13 -9.53
CA PRO A 103 17.61 15.35 -9.31
C PRO A 103 17.98 15.40 -7.82
N ARG A 104 17.18 16.12 -7.02
CA ARG A 104 17.35 16.22 -5.56
C ARG A 104 17.12 14.89 -4.85
N LEU A 105 16.04 14.19 -5.21
CA LEU A 105 15.72 12.87 -4.66
C LEU A 105 16.82 11.84 -4.92
N ARG A 106 17.38 11.82 -6.14
CA ARG A 106 18.47 10.90 -6.50
C ARG A 106 19.71 11.13 -5.65
N ALA A 107 20.13 12.37 -5.50
CA ALA A 107 21.28 12.73 -4.69
C ALA A 107 21.08 12.38 -3.21
N GLU A 108 19.94 12.75 -2.65
CA GLU A 108 19.67 12.56 -1.23
C GLU A 108 19.44 11.07 -0.88
N LEU A 109 18.73 10.32 -1.71
CA LEU A 109 18.53 8.88 -1.50
C LEU A 109 19.83 8.10 -1.67
N ALA A 110 20.67 8.45 -2.65
CA ALA A 110 21.99 7.82 -2.78
C ALA A 110 22.85 8.04 -1.53
N ARG A 111 22.83 9.25 -0.96
CA ARG A 111 23.54 9.57 0.28
C ARG A 111 23.01 8.77 1.48
N ARG A 112 21.68 8.70 1.64
CA ARG A 112 21.03 7.99 2.76
C ARG A 112 21.19 6.48 2.67
N THR A 113 21.21 5.91 1.48
CA THR A 113 21.29 4.47 1.24
C THR A 113 22.73 3.94 1.13
N ALA A 114 23.72 4.77 1.35
CA ALA A 114 25.13 4.35 1.45
C ALA A 114 25.37 3.38 2.62
N SER A 115 24.55 3.46 3.69
CA SER A 115 24.60 2.50 4.81
C SER A 115 24.01 1.14 4.41
N PRO A 116 24.61 0.01 4.84
CA PRO A 116 24.06 -1.33 4.61
C PRO A 116 22.66 -1.54 5.17
N ASP A 117 22.30 -0.87 6.25
CA ASP A 117 21.02 -1.03 6.97
C ASP A 117 19.94 -0.06 6.52
N ALA A 118 20.17 0.66 5.42
CA ALA A 118 19.24 1.67 4.94
C ALA A 118 17.91 1.06 4.44
N GLU A 119 16.79 1.50 5.02
CA GLU A 119 15.44 1.00 4.69
C GLU A 119 15.07 1.14 3.22
N GLU A 120 15.55 2.20 2.54
CA GLU A 120 15.18 2.53 1.16
C GLU A 120 16.14 1.99 0.10
N ARG A 121 17.02 1.09 0.46
CA ARG A 121 18.09 0.61 -0.42
C ARG A 121 17.58 -0.03 -1.70
N VAL A 122 16.59 -0.92 -1.61
CA VAL A 122 16.02 -1.62 -2.77
C VAL A 122 15.39 -0.62 -3.75
N ARG A 123 14.54 0.28 -3.25
CA ARG A 123 13.86 1.27 -4.09
C ARG A 123 14.84 2.28 -4.70
N THR A 124 15.88 2.63 -3.98
CA THR A 124 16.92 3.51 -4.50
C THR A 124 17.71 2.84 -5.63
N GLU A 125 18.07 1.56 -5.49
CA GLU A 125 18.73 0.81 -6.57
C GLU A 125 17.81 0.65 -7.79
N ILE A 126 16.52 0.37 -7.59
CA ILE A 126 15.52 0.34 -8.66
C ILE A 126 15.45 1.70 -9.36
N MET A 127 15.38 2.80 -8.61
CA MET A 127 15.37 4.15 -9.18
C MET A 127 16.64 4.48 -9.96
N GLN A 128 17.80 4.09 -9.48
CA GLN A 128 19.08 4.28 -10.19
C GLN A 128 19.13 3.51 -11.51
N ALA A 129 18.55 2.29 -11.53
CA ALA A 129 18.55 1.45 -12.73
C ALA A 129 17.51 1.88 -13.77
N PHE A 130 16.29 2.24 -13.32
CA PHE A 130 15.13 2.48 -14.20
C PHE A 130 14.71 3.95 -14.29
N GLY A 131 15.26 4.80 -13.48
CA GLY A 131 14.98 6.25 -13.53
C GLY A 131 13.81 6.71 -12.65
N TYR A 132 12.94 5.83 -12.17
CA TYR A 132 11.73 6.16 -11.42
C TYR A 132 11.68 5.48 -10.05
N PHE A 133 11.10 6.16 -9.06
CA PHE A 133 10.98 5.64 -7.71
C PHE A 133 9.75 4.75 -7.57
N HIS A 134 9.93 3.57 -6.99
CA HIS A 134 8.88 2.57 -6.80
C HIS A 134 7.92 2.97 -5.67
N THR A 135 6.61 2.77 -5.86
CA THR A 135 5.59 3.18 -4.89
C THR A 135 5.56 2.31 -3.63
N GLU A 136 5.87 1.02 -3.77
CA GLU A 136 5.79 0.06 -2.67
C GLU A 136 7.05 0.08 -1.81
N SER A 137 6.98 -0.40 -0.57
CA SER A 137 8.13 -0.46 0.35
C SER A 137 9.32 -1.23 -0.24
N SER A 138 10.53 -0.94 0.22
CA SER A 138 11.73 -1.69 -0.20
C SER A 138 11.60 -3.19 0.04
N LEU A 139 10.96 -3.59 1.15
CA LEU A 139 10.70 -5.00 1.46
C LEU A 139 9.84 -5.65 0.38
N HIS A 140 8.66 -5.09 0.10
CA HIS A 140 7.76 -5.63 -0.92
C HIS A 140 8.32 -5.50 -2.33
N ALA A 141 8.97 -4.39 -2.68
CA ALA A 141 9.65 -4.25 -3.97
C ALA A 141 10.68 -5.38 -4.19
N SER A 142 11.42 -5.78 -3.13
CA SER A 142 12.36 -6.89 -3.21
C SER A 142 11.69 -8.26 -3.42
N GLU A 143 10.42 -8.41 -3.05
CA GLU A 143 9.65 -9.66 -3.21
C GLU A 143 9.03 -9.80 -4.60
N TYR A 144 8.67 -8.66 -5.22
CA TYR A 144 7.98 -8.66 -6.51
C TYR A 144 8.91 -8.72 -7.72
N VAL A 145 10.20 -8.47 -7.55
CA VAL A 145 11.18 -8.51 -8.63
C VAL A 145 12.26 -9.56 -8.37
N PRO A 146 12.84 -10.18 -9.41
CA PRO A 146 13.71 -11.36 -9.24
C PRO A 146 15.14 -11.02 -8.80
N TRP A 147 15.49 -9.74 -8.61
CA TRP A 147 16.91 -9.35 -8.47
C TRP A 147 17.46 -9.41 -7.06
N PHE A 148 16.62 -9.23 -6.04
CA PHE A 148 17.07 -8.96 -4.66
C PHE A 148 17.04 -10.19 -3.74
N ARG A 149 16.38 -11.31 -4.13
CA ARG A 149 16.13 -12.47 -3.27
C ARG A 149 16.54 -13.80 -3.88
N LYS A 150 17.48 -13.83 -4.83
CA LYS A 150 17.89 -15.06 -5.55
C LYS A 150 18.67 -16.06 -4.69
N ASN A 151 19.34 -15.61 -3.64
CA ASN A 151 20.16 -16.43 -2.76
C ASN A 151 20.27 -15.81 -1.37
N ALA A 152 20.81 -16.58 -0.40
CA ALA A 152 20.95 -16.15 0.99
C ALA A 152 21.71 -14.82 1.13
N ARG A 153 22.80 -14.64 0.39
CA ARG A 153 23.62 -13.41 0.43
C ARG A 153 22.81 -12.18 0.00
N LEU A 154 21.97 -12.29 -1.02
CA LEU A 154 21.12 -11.19 -1.46
C LEU A 154 19.97 -10.94 -0.48
N ILE A 155 19.41 -11.99 0.10
CA ILE A 155 18.38 -11.87 1.15
C ILE A 155 18.97 -11.16 2.37
N ASP A 156 20.16 -11.51 2.80
CA ASP A 156 20.83 -10.85 3.94
C ASP A 156 21.13 -9.37 3.62
N ARG A 157 21.47 -9.08 2.36
CA ARG A 157 21.79 -7.71 1.93
C ARG A 157 20.57 -6.81 1.76
N TYR A 158 19.44 -7.35 1.28
CA TYR A 158 18.26 -6.57 0.86
C TYR A 158 16.96 -6.98 1.53
N GLY A 159 16.93 -8.14 2.15
CA GLY A 159 15.69 -8.80 2.57
C GLY A 159 14.97 -8.18 3.75
N GLY A 160 15.59 -7.22 4.44
CA GLY A 160 15.01 -6.64 5.63
C GLY A 160 14.67 -7.69 6.70
N ARG A 161 13.88 -7.32 7.67
CA ARG A 161 13.42 -8.25 8.72
C ARG A 161 12.62 -9.39 8.09
N ARG A 162 12.99 -10.63 8.38
CA ARG A 162 12.15 -11.79 8.12
C ARG A 162 10.84 -11.59 8.87
N TRP A 163 9.72 -11.92 8.24
CA TRP A 163 8.47 -12.11 8.95
C TRP A 163 8.67 -13.24 9.95
N ASP A 164 8.86 -12.87 11.19
CA ASP A 164 9.10 -13.78 12.27
C ASP A 164 7.74 -14.29 12.76
N HIS A 165 7.65 -15.59 13.00
CA HIS A 165 6.45 -16.24 13.52
C HIS A 165 6.03 -15.63 14.86
N ASP A 166 6.98 -15.20 15.70
CA ASP A 166 6.72 -14.59 16.99
C ASP A 166 6.07 -13.22 16.83
N TRP A 167 6.49 -12.43 15.83
CA TRP A 167 5.84 -11.16 15.49
C TRP A 167 4.40 -11.37 15.02
N LEU A 168 4.15 -12.37 14.14
CA LEU A 168 2.82 -12.72 13.67
C LEU A 168 1.93 -13.21 14.82
N ALA A 169 2.46 -14.06 15.70
CA ALA A 169 1.75 -14.55 16.87
C ALA A 169 1.44 -13.43 17.88
N ALA A 170 2.36 -12.51 18.10
CA ALA A 170 2.14 -11.34 18.94
C ALA A 170 1.06 -10.41 18.37
N HIS A 171 1.08 -10.17 17.06
CA HIS A 171 0.05 -9.37 16.38
C HIS A 171 -1.32 -10.07 16.37
N ALA A 172 -1.36 -11.38 16.21
CA ALA A 172 -2.59 -12.16 16.31
C ALA A 172 -3.20 -12.09 17.72
N ARG A 173 -2.37 -12.22 18.76
CA ARG A 173 -2.80 -12.05 20.17
C ARG A 173 -3.31 -10.63 20.43
N LYS A 174 -2.59 -9.61 19.96
CA LYS A 174 -3.02 -8.22 20.05
C LYS A 174 -4.36 -8.00 19.34
N ALA A 175 -4.50 -8.49 18.11
CA ALA A 175 -5.75 -8.37 17.36
C ALA A 175 -6.93 -9.07 18.03
N GLN A 176 -6.70 -10.18 18.75
CA GLN A 176 -7.73 -10.84 19.57
C GLN A 176 -8.11 -9.98 20.79
N ALA A 177 -7.15 -9.40 21.48
CA ALA A 177 -7.39 -8.48 22.59
C ALA A 177 -8.10 -7.19 22.10
N ASP A 178 -7.64 -6.61 20.99
CA ASP A 178 -8.26 -5.46 20.36
C ASP A 178 -9.70 -5.78 19.91
N ARG A 179 -9.97 -6.98 19.42
CA ARG A 179 -11.32 -7.43 19.05
C ARG A 179 -12.28 -7.50 20.23
N TRP A 180 -11.80 -7.90 21.41
CA TRP A 180 -12.57 -7.81 22.63
C TRP A 180 -12.84 -6.34 23.02
N LEU A 181 -11.82 -5.51 22.99
CA LEU A 181 -11.91 -4.07 23.20
C LEU A 181 -12.85 -3.40 22.18
N TYR A 182 -12.71 -3.74 20.90
CA TYR A 182 -13.59 -3.28 19.82
C TYR A 182 -15.06 -3.66 20.07
N ARG A 183 -15.36 -4.87 20.50
CA ARG A 183 -16.73 -5.27 20.80
C ARG A 183 -17.38 -4.47 21.93
N HIS A 184 -16.57 -3.95 22.85
CA HIS A 184 -17.05 -3.23 24.04
C HIS A 184 -16.94 -1.69 23.92
N LEU A 185 -16.12 -1.18 23.01
CA LEU A 185 -15.86 0.24 22.84
C LEU A 185 -16.33 0.81 21.49
N MET A 186 -16.83 -0.02 20.58
CA MET A 186 -17.14 0.35 19.18
C MET A 186 -18.30 1.32 18.98
N VAL A 187 -18.73 2.02 20.00
CA VAL A 187 -19.71 3.10 19.82
C VAL A 187 -19.05 4.47 19.58
N ARG A 188 -17.70 4.61 19.63
CA ARG A 188 -17.06 5.94 19.65
C ARG A 188 -15.76 6.14 18.89
N LEU A 189 -15.31 5.22 18.08
CA LEU A 189 -14.17 5.48 17.19
C LEU A 189 -14.68 5.61 15.77
N ALA A 190 -15.07 6.83 15.41
CA ALA A 190 -15.29 7.19 14.01
C ALA A 190 -14.08 6.74 13.19
N PRO A 191 -14.28 5.98 12.10
CA PRO A 191 -13.23 5.77 11.11
C PRO A 191 -12.74 7.14 10.66
N SER A 192 -11.53 7.22 10.14
CA SER A 192 -10.99 8.46 9.60
C SER A 192 -11.85 8.91 8.42
N GLU A 193 -12.92 9.65 8.70
CA GLU A 193 -13.78 10.29 7.70
C GLU A 193 -12.94 11.10 6.70
N GLU A 194 -11.84 11.67 7.17
CA GLU A 194 -10.92 12.49 6.40
C GLU A 194 -10.30 11.76 5.19
N TYR A 195 -9.93 10.49 5.31
CA TYR A 195 -9.34 9.74 4.20
C TYR A 195 -10.40 9.34 3.16
N GLY A 196 -11.57 8.93 3.62
CA GLY A 196 -12.72 8.61 2.76
C GLY A 196 -13.19 9.85 1.99
N ALA A 197 -13.32 10.98 2.66
CA ALA A 197 -13.69 12.25 2.06
C ALA A 197 -12.71 12.68 0.95
N ARG A 198 -11.40 12.63 1.20
CA ARG A 198 -10.37 12.95 0.19
C ARG A 198 -10.42 12.06 -1.06
N ILE A 199 -10.84 10.81 -0.91
CA ILE A 199 -11.00 9.92 -2.07
C ILE A 199 -12.25 10.30 -2.85
N LEU A 200 -13.35 10.60 -2.16
CA LEU A 200 -14.58 11.05 -2.81
C LEU A 200 -14.35 12.37 -3.55
N ASP A 201 -13.70 13.35 -2.92
CA ASP A 201 -13.33 14.63 -3.55
C ASP A 201 -12.46 14.41 -4.80
N ALA A 202 -11.53 13.46 -4.77
CA ALA A 202 -10.68 13.13 -5.92
C ALA A 202 -11.39 12.40 -7.06
N LEU A 203 -12.58 11.83 -6.80
CA LEU A 203 -13.40 11.15 -7.80
C LEU A 203 -14.45 12.09 -8.42
N GLU A 204 -14.79 13.18 -7.74
CA GLU A 204 -15.78 14.16 -8.18
C GLU A 204 -15.15 15.35 -8.94
N GLY A 205 -13.83 15.59 -8.82
CA GLY A 205 -13.06 16.65 -9.49
C GLY A 205 -12.28 16.17 -10.67
#